data_42da2d983750a78f2a1aeaa11472a0a2
#
_entry.id   42da2d983750a78f2a1aeaa11472a0a2
#
_cell.length_a   1.000
_cell.length_b   1.000
_cell.length_c   1.000
_cell.angle_alpha   90.00
_cell.angle_beta   90.00
_cell.angle_gamma   90.00
#
_symmetry.space_group_name_H-M   'P 1'
#
loop_
_entity.id
_entity.type
_entity.pdbx_description
1 polymer ?
#
loop_
_entity_poly.entity_id
_entity_poly.type
_entity_poly.pdbx_seq_one_letter_code
_entity_poly.pdbx_strand_id
1 'polypeptide(L)'
;MKKITYLILLAVLIASMTGCEKQSAVNISAAISLKSSLEEIEAVFESEHPEYDIALNLGSSGALQAQIEEGAPVDVFFSAGARQMNVLEDKGFIKEGSRRSLLSNSLVVIVPLKSGNVPEKIEDLSKDSLKVISCGDPSVAPVGQYASEALAYYGITESISDKMVLAPDAKTTLSWVESGEADAGIVYMTDAVSSKNVKIAFVIDPQAHSQIEYPMAVINE
;
A
#
# COMPACT_ATOMS: atom_id res chain seq x y z
N MET A 1 3.05 -25.26 -62.00
CA MET A 1 3.07 -25.76 -60.62
C MET A 1 4.06 -24.98 -59.70
N LYS A 2 5.34 -24.84 -60.01
CA LYS A 2 6.32 -24.13 -59.17
C LYS A 2 5.94 -22.69 -58.82
N LYS A 3 5.33 -21.90 -59.72
CA LYS A 3 4.93 -20.50 -59.48
C LYS A 3 3.79 -20.37 -58.45
N ILE A 4 2.85 -21.34 -58.44
CA ILE A 4 1.73 -21.35 -57.48
C ILE A 4 2.27 -21.70 -56.09
N THR A 5 3.26 -22.59 -55.98
CA THR A 5 3.86 -22.98 -54.71
C THR A 5 4.60 -21.78 -54.05
N TYR A 6 5.29 -20.96 -54.87
CA TYR A 6 5.94 -19.74 -54.36
C TYR A 6 4.95 -18.67 -53.92
N LEU A 7 3.80 -18.54 -54.60
CA LEU A 7 2.74 -17.59 -54.17
C LEU A 7 2.07 -18.00 -52.83
N ILE A 8 1.89 -19.29 -52.64
CA ILE A 8 1.31 -19.84 -51.37
C ILE A 8 2.35 -19.68 -50.23
N LEU A 9 3.64 -19.94 -50.49
CA LEU A 9 4.70 -19.73 -49.49
C LEU A 9 4.84 -18.24 -49.09
N LEU A 10 4.70 -17.34 -50.06
CA LEU A 10 4.77 -15.88 -49.79
C LEU A 10 3.53 -15.39 -49.01
N ALA A 11 2.34 -15.94 -49.29
CA ALA A 11 1.14 -15.60 -48.56
C ALA A 11 1.17 -16.13 -47.13
N VAL A 12 1.74 -17.29 -46.85
CA VAL A 12 1.95 -17.85 -45.52
C VAL A 12 3.00 -17.01 -44.74
N LEU A 13 4.04 -16.50 -45.41
CA LEU A 13 5.06 -15.65 -44.76
C LEU A 13 4.51 -14.27 -44.39
N ILE A 14 3.54 -13.74 -45.15
CA ILE A 14 2.91 -12.44 -44.86
C ILE A 14 1.87 -12.58 -43.74
N ALA A 15 1.20 -13.74 -43.61
CA ALA A 15 0.24 -14.02 -42.53
C ALA A 15 0.91 -14.19 -41.16
N SER A 16 2.22 -14.45 -41.10
CA SER A 16 2.97 -14.54 -39.82
C SER A 16 3.54 -13.19 -39.33
N MET A 17 3.31 -12.11 -40.07
CA MET A 17 3.57 -10.74 -39.63
C MET A 17 2.34 -10.08 -38.97
N THR A 18 1.48 -10.85 -38.29
CA THR A 18 0.57 -10.26 -37.30
C THR A 18 1.46 -9.71 -36.20
N GLY A 19 1.66 -8.40 -36.24
CA GLY A 19 2.53 -7.68 -35.34
C GLY A 19 2.16 -8.01 -33.91
N CYS A 20 3.17 -8.28 -33.13
CA CYS A 20 3.07 -8.14 -31.68
C CYS A 20 2.64 -6.69 -31.46
N GLU A 21 1.35 -6.46 -31.24
CA GLU A 21 0.83 -5.16 -30.84
C GLU A 21 1.59 -4.82 -29.57
N LYS A 22 2.40 -3.76 -29.62
CA LYS A 22 3.23 -3.38 -28.48
C LYS A 22 2.29 -2.98 -27.37
N GLN A 23 2.13 -3.84 -26.35
CA GLN A 23 1.38 -3.50 -25.16
C GLN A 23 1.90 -2.18 -24.59
N SER A 24 0.98 -1.27 -24.29
CA SER A 24 1.33 -0.03 -23.60
C SER A 24 1.50 -0.33 -22.13
N ALA A 25 2.74 -0.32 -21.64
CA ALA A 25 2.99 -0.50 -20.22
C ALA A 25 2.45 0.69 -19.42
N VAL A 26 1.70 0.41 -18.37
CA VAL A 26 1.22 1.40 -17.40
C VAL A 26 1.89 1.12 -16.06
N ASN A 27 2.75 2.03 -15.62
CA ASN A 27 3.50 1.90 -14.38
C ASN A 27 2.69 2.46 -13.20
N ILE A 28 2.27 1.61 -12.31
CA ILE A 28 1.49 2.00 -11.13
C ILE A 28 2.35 1.84 -9.88
N SER A 29 2.68 2.95 -9.23
CA SER A 29 3.28 2.94 -7.89
C SER A 29 2.18 2.97 -6.83
N ALA A 30 2.14 2.00 -5.91
CA ALA A 30 1.07 1.89 -4.94
C ALA A 30 1.54 1.45 -3.56
N ALA A 31 0.85 1.96 -2.53
CA ALA A 31 1.08 1.54 -1.16
C ALA A 31 0.90 0.02 -1.01
N ILE A 32 1.82 -0.62 -0.30
CA ILE A 32 1.87 -2.08 -0.12
C ILE A 32 0.60 -2.65 0.51
N SER A 33 -0.14 -1.86 1.29
CA SER A 33 -1.43 -2.24 1.87
C SER A 33 -2.52 -2.49 0.82
N LEU A 34 -2.36 -1.96 -0.40
CA LEU A 34 -3.27 -2.16 -1.52
C LEU A 34 -2.94 -3.39 -2.39
N LYS A 35 -1.84 -4.11 -2.08
CA LYS A 35 -1.30 -5.17 -2.93
C LYS A 35 -2.36 -6.14 -3.43
N SER A 36 -3.06 -6.82 -2.52
CA SER A 36 -4.00 -7.89 -2.90
C SER A 36 -5.13 -7.39 -3.80
N SER A 37 -5.67 -6.19 -3.49
CA SER A 37 -6.74 -5.61 -4.29
C SER A 37 -6.26 -5.17 -5.68
N LEU A 38 -5.06 -4.62 -5.78
CA LEU A 38 -4.51 -4.18 -7.05
C LEU A 38 -4.11 -5.36 -7.95
N GLU A 39 -3.56 -6.45 -7.40
CA GLU A 39 -3.27 -7.67 -8.16
C GLU A 39 -4.56 -8.31 -8.75
N GLU A 40 -5.68 -8.25 -8.01
CA GLU A 40 -6.98 -8.71 -8.55
C GLU A 40 -7.50 -7.78 -9.65
N ILE A 41 -7.39 -6.46 -9.46
CA ILE A 41 -7.81 -5.46 -10.46
C ILE A 41 -6.94 -5.55 -11.71
N GLU A 42 -5.62 -5.70 -11.58
CA GLU A 42 -4.67 -5.92 -12.67
C GLU A 42 -5.11 -7.08 -13.56
N ALA A 43 -5.33 -8.26 -12.95
CA ALA A 43 -5.74 -9.46 -13.68
C ALA A 43 -7.06 -9.28 -14.45
N VAL A 44 -8.05 -8.58 -13.86
CA VAL A 44 -9.33 -8.29 -14.52
C VAL A 44 -9.13 -7.27 -15.63
N PHE A 45 -8.41 -6.17 -15.37
CA PHE A 45 -8.20 -5.11 -16.32
C PHE A 45 -7.46 -5.61 -17.58
N GLU A 46 -6.36 -6.36 -17.42
CA GLU A 46 -5.61 -6.91 -18.54
C GLU A 46 -6.42 -7.94 -19.36
N SER A 47 -7.31 -8.68 -18.72
CA SER A 47 -8.20 -9.59 -19.42
C SER A 47 -9.22 -8.86 -20.31
N GLU A 48 -9.67 -7.68 -19.91
CA GLU A 48 -10.63 -6.84 -20.63
C GLU A 48 -9.92 -5.89 -21.61
N HIS A 49 -8.67 -5.56 -21.35
CA HIS A 49 -7.84 -4.61 -22.10
C HIS A 49 -6.47 -5.18 -22.45
N PRO A 50 -6.40 -6.19 -23.33
CA PRO A 50 -5.16 -6.92 -23.64
C PRO A 50 -4.08 -6.06 -24.32
N GLU A 51 -4.42 -4.85 -24.74
CA GLU A 51 -3.49 -3.84 -25.29
C GLU A 51 -2.64 -3.15 -24.22
N TYR A 52 -2.97 -3.31 -22.93
CA TYR A 52 -2.23 -2.75 -21.79
C TYR A 52 -1.53 -3.85 -21.01
N ASP A 53 -0.42 -3.47 -20.39
CA ASP A 53 0.39 -4.27 -19.46
C ASP A 53 0.60 -3.44 -18.20
N ILE A 54 0.11 -3.92 -17.06
CA ILE A 54 0.19 -3.19 -15.79
C ILE A 54 1.45 -3.61 -15.04
N ALA A 55 2.32 -2.65 -14.75
CA ALA A 55 3.51 -2.88 -13.94
C ALA A 55 3.31 -2.28 -12.53
N LEU A 56 3.11 -3.13 -11.52
CA LEU A 56 2.95 -2.71 -10.13
C LEU A 56 4.29 -2.55 -9.41
N ASN A 57 4.57 -1.34 -8.93
CA ASN A 57 5.65 -1.03 -8.00
C ASN A 57 5.08 -0.80 -6.61
N LEU A 58 5.31 -1.71 -5.68
CA LEU A 58 4.69 -1.73 -4.35
C LEU A 58 5.68 -1.38 -3.25
N GLY A 59 5.31 -0.44 -2.38
CA GLY A 59 6.18 0.00 -1.28
C GLY A 59 5.46 0.87 -0.26
N SER A 60 6.21 1.45 0.68
CA SER A 60 5.65 2.51 1.53
C SER A 60 5.39 3.77 0.68
N SER A 61 4.30 4.48 0.98
CA SER A 61 3.96 5.70 0.21
C SER A 61 5.06 6.75 0.22
N GLY A 62 5.83 6.86 1.33
CA GLY A 62 6.96 7.78 1.40
C GLY A 62 8.15 7.37 0.53
N ALA A 63 8.47 6.07 0.46
CA ALA A 63 9.53 5.59 -0.43
C ALA A 63 9.14 5.77 -1.91
N LEU A 64 7.86 5.51 -2.26
CA LEU A 64 7.35 5.70 -3.61
C LEU A 64 7.31 7.19 -4.01
N GLN A 65 6.92 8.08 -3.08
CA GLN A 65 7.02 9.52 -3.27
C GLN A 65 8.45 9.94 -3.61
N ALA A 66 9.45 9.47 -2.86
CA ALA A 66 10.84 9.79 -3.11
C ALA A 66 11.30 9.31 -4.50
N GLN A 67 10.90 8.10 -4.92
CA GLN A 67 11.19 7.57 -6.25
C GLN A 67 10.58 8.45 -7.37
N ILE A 68 9.34 8.93 -7.19
CA ILE A 68 8.70 9.84 -8.16
C ILE A 68 9.48 11.17 -8.23
N GLU A 69 9.87 11.73 -7.08
CA GLU A 69 10.67 12.96 -7.04
C GLU A 69 12.06 12.80 -7.68
N GLU A 70 12.62 11.59 -7.66
CA GLU A 70 13.89 11.22 -8.33
C GLU A 70 13.70 10.89 -9.82
N GLY A 71 12.47 10.96 -10.35
CA GLY A 71 12.20 10.76 -11.78
C GLY A 71 11.95 9.30 -12.17
N ALA A 72 11.49 8.46 -11.23
CA ALA A 72 11.05 7.11 -11.59
C ALA A 72 9.88 7.17 -12.59
N PRO A 73 9.85 6.28 -13.61
CA PRO A 73 8.77 6.23 -14.59
C PRO A 73 7.49 5.69 -13.92
N VAL A 74 6.59 6.60 -13.55
CA VAL A 74 5.31 6.29 -12.89
C VAL A 74 4.19 7.03 -13.59
N ASP A 75 3.16 6.32 -14.03
CA ASP A 75 1.97 6.89 -14.65
C ASP A 75 0.89 7.22 -13.63
N VAL A 76 0.71 6.31 -12.64
CA VAL A 76 -0.31 6.47 -11.60
C VAL A 76 0.29 6.18 -10.22
N PHE A 77 -0.04 7.02 -9.26
CA PHE A 77 0.36 6.84 -7.87
C PHE A 77 -0.85 6.66 -6.97
N PHE A 78 -0.84 5.58 -6.16
CA PHE A 78 -1.79 5.33 -5.08
C PHE A 78 -1.09 5.45 -3.74
N SER A 79 -1.46 6.46 -2.96
CA SER A 79 -0.93 6.65 -1.62
C SER A 79 -1.88 6.09 -0.55
N ALA A 80 -1.33 5.55 0.53
CA ALA A 80 -2.09 5.18 1.73
C ALA A 80 -2.30 6.36 2.69
N GLY A 81 -2.10 7.59 2.22
CA GLY A 81 -2.33 8.81 2.99
C GLY A 81 -2.23 10.07 2.16
N ALA A 82 -2.92 11.11 2.59
CA ALA A 82 -2.98 12.39 1.89
C ALA A 82 -1.64 13.13 1.84
N ARG A 83 -0.80 13.01 2.88
CA ARG A 83 0.43 13.79 3.04
C ARG A 83 1.38 13.63 1.84
N GLN A 84 1.65 12.39 1.44
CA GLN A 84 2.57 12.11 0.33
C GLN A 84 2.03 12.61 -0.99
N MET A 85 0.71 12.47 -1.19
CA MET A 85 0.03 13.02 -2.35
C MET A 85 0.08 14.56 -2.38
N ASN A 86 -0.14 15.22 -1.22
CA ASN A 86 -0.05 16.67 -1.10
C ASN A 86 1.35 17.18 -1.46
N VAL A 87 2.39 16.52 -0.97
CA VAL A 87 3.79 16.90 -1.29
C VAL A 87 4.05 16.84 -2.80
N LEU A 88 3.59 15.77 -3.48
CA LEU A 88 3.75 15.66 -4.93
C LEU A 88 2.92 16.70 -5.69
N GLU A 89 1.71 17.00 -5.21
CA GLU A 89 0.84 18.01 -5.79
C GLU A 89 1.44 19.42 -5.67
N ASP A 90 1.92 19.79 -4.47
CA ASP A 90 2.59 21.08 -4.19
C ASP A 90 3.86 21.26 -5.03
N LYS A 91 4.55 20.18 -5.37
CA LYS A 91 5.75 20.18 -6.23
C LYS A 91 5.42 20.11 -7.73
N GLY A 92 4.15 20.00 -8.11
CA GLY A 92 3.71 19.96 -9.51
C GLY A 92 3.88 18.61 -10.21
N PHE A 93 4.10 17.52 -9.46
CA PHE A 93 4.20 16.17 -10.03
C PHE A 93 2.84 15.56 -10.39
N ILE A 94 1.73 16.11 -9.89
CA ILE A 94 0.39 15.58 -10.11
C ILE A 94 -0.26 16.30 -11.30
N LYS A 95 -0.84 15.53 -12.21
CA LYS A 95 -1.64 16.07 -13.30
C LYS A 95 -2.88 16.75 -12.75
N GLU A 96 -3.08 18.02 -13.12
CA GLU A 96 -4.19 18.83 -12.64
C GLU A 96 -5.55 18.14 -12.86
N GLY A 97 -6.38 18.12 -11.81
CA GLY A 97 -7.71 17.52 -11.84
C GLY A 97 -7.76 15.99 -11.88
N SER A 98 -6.60 15.29 -11.82
CA SER A 98 -6.55 13.81 -11.81
C SER A 98 -6.71 13.20 -10.43
N ARG A 99 -6.42 13.95 -9.36
CA ARG A 99 -6.50 13.44 -7.99
C ARG A 99 -7.92 13.01 -7.62
N ARG A 100 -8.03 11.81 -7.05
CA ARG A 100 -9.28 11.23 -6.51
C ARG A 100 -9.00 10.55 -5.18
N SER A 101 -9.86 10.75 -4.18
CA SER A 101 -9.88 9.92 -2.97
C SER A 101 -10.84 8.77 -3.20
N LEU A 102 -10.32 7.55 -3.28
CA LEU A 102 -11.09 6.37 -3.69
C LEU A 102 -11.58 5.56 -2.50
N LEU A 103 -10.79 5.46 -1.45
CA LEU A 103 -11.02 4.58 -0.32
C LEU A 103 -10.73 5.30 0.99
N SER A 104 -11.35 4.81 2.06
CA SER A 104 -11.02 5.12 3.45
C SER A 104 -10.61 3.85 4.20
N ASN A 105 -9.96 4.00 5.35
CA ASN A 105 -9.58 2.89 6.20
C ASN A 105 -9.73 3.27 7.68
N SER A 106 -9.51 2.31 8.56
CA SER A 106 -9.46 2.51 10.01
C SER A 106 -8.14 2.00 10.55
N LEU A 107 -7.65 2.61 11.61
CA LEU A 107 -6.55 2.07 12.40
C LEU A 107 -7.09 1.08 13.41
N VAL A 108 -6.37 -0.03 13.57
CA VAL A 108 -6.66 -1.06 14.56
C VAL A 108 -5.41 -1.45 15.32
N VAL A 109 -5.60 -1.85 16.56
CA VAL A 109 -4.58 -2.57 17.32
C VAL A 109 -4.79 -4.06 17.13
N ILE A 110 -3.72 -4.76 16.75
CA ILE A 110 -3.69 -6.21 16.57
C ILE A 110 -2.74 -6.86 17.57
N VAL A 111 -3.02 -8.11 17.88
CA VAL A 111 -2.15 -9.00 18.66
C VAL A 111 -2.06 -10.36 17.99
N PRO A 112 -1.04 -11.19 18.28
CA PRO A 112 -0.99 -12.57 17.80
C PRO A 112 -2.28 -13.31 18.12
N LEU A 113 -2.77 -14.16 17.21
CA LEU A 113 -4.05 -14.88 17.37
C LEU A 113 -4.15 -15.63 18.71
N LYS A 114 -3.04 -16.21 19.16
CA LYS A 114 -2.96 -17.01 20.39
C LYS A 114 -2.57 -16.19 21.62
N SER A 115 -2.42 -14.86 21.49
CA SER A 115 -2.05 -14.01 22.64
C SER A 115 -3.10 -14.11 23.76
N GLY A 116 -2.63 -14.32 25.00
CA GLY A 116 -3.43 -14.19 26.20
C GLY A 116 -3.53 -12.74 26.71
N ASN A 117 -2.65 -11.85 26.23
CA ASN A 117 -2.60 -10.43 26.60
C ASN A 117 -3.27 -9.61 25.50
N VAL A 118 -4.55 -9.33 25.63
CA VAL A 118 -5.31 -8.55 24.66
C VAL A 118 -5.62 -7.21 25.28
N PRO A 119 -5.08 -6.10 24.76
CA PRO A 119 -5.46 -4.77 25.21
C PRO A 119 -6.92 -4.47 24.80
N GLU A 120 -7.67 -3.80 25.67
CA GLU A 120 -9.07 -3.43 25.40
C GLU A 120 -9.19 -1.98 24.92
N LYS A 121 -8.18 -1.16 25.19
CA LYS A 121 -8.09 0.25 24.81
C LYS A 121 -6.64 0.68 24.64
N ILE A 122 -6.44 1.85 24.05
CA ILE A 122 -5.11 2.29 23.63
C ILE A 122 -4.16 2.53 24.83
N GLU A 123 -4.66 2.96 25.98
CA GLU A 123 -3.87 3.15 27.20
C GLU A 123 -3.30 1.82 27.74
N ASP A 124 -3.94 0.69 27.40
CA ASP A 124 -3.45 -0.63 27.80
C ASP A 124 -2.13 -1.02 27.13
N LEU A 125 -1.74 -0.34 26.06
CA LEU A 125 -0.42 -0.48 25.44
C LEU A 125 0.72 -0.14 26.41
N SER A 126 0.45 0.69 27.41
CA SER A 126 1.42 1.03 28.46
C SER A 126 1.63 -0.08 29.50
N LYS A 127 0.77 -1.11 29.53
CA LYS A 127 0.90 -2.20 30.51
C LYS A 127 2.18 -3.01 30.32
N ASP A 128 2.77 -3.47 31.43
CA ASP A 128 4.02 -4.26 31.41
C ASP A 128 3.87 -5.65 30.76
N SER A 129 2.64 -6.11 30.53
CA SER A 129 2.38 -7.36 29.83
C SER A 129 2.65 -7.30 28.33
N LEU A 130 2.77 -6.10 27.75
CA LEU A 130 3.18 -5.84 26.37
C LEU A 130 4.59 -5.24 26.39
N LYS A 131 5.56 -5.91 25.77
CA LYS A 131 6.97 -5.50 25.76
C LYS A 131 7.40 -4.88 24.46
N VAL A 132 6.87 -5.38 23.34
CA VAL A 132 7.21 -4.93 22.00
C VAL A 132 5.93 -4.54 21.26
N ILE A 133 5.86 -3.28 20.85
CA ILE A 133 4.73 -2.73 20.10
C ILE A 133 5.27 -2.22 18.77
N SER A 134 4.73 -2.73 17.67
CA SER A 134 5.15 -2.31 16.34
C SER A 134 4.16 -1.34 15.70
N CYS A 135 4.67 -0.36 14.99
CA CYS A 135 3.89 0.43 14.03
C CYS A 135 4.79 0.89 12.88
N GLY A 136 4.20 1.46 11.84
CA GLY A 136 4.98 2.07 10.76
C GLY A 136 5.85 3.21 11.27
N ASP A 137 7.01 3.42 10.64
CA ASP A 137 7.83 4.60 10.87
C ASP A 137 7.09 5.85 10.36
N PRO A 138 6.78 6.83 11.21
CA PRO A 138 6.03 8.02 10.80
C PRO A 138 6.77 8.91 9.79
N SER A 139 8.08 8.72 9.64
CA SER A 139 8.86 9.48 8.65
C SER A 139 8.65 9.01 7.22
N VAL A 140 8.29 7.72 7.01
CA VAL A 140 8.18 7.11 5.68
C VAL A 140 6.85 6.41 5.42
N ALA A 141 6.13 5.99 6.46
CA ALA A 141 4.89 5.21 6.35
C ALA A 141 3.68 5.97 6.87
N PRO A 142 2.63 6.21 6.05
CA PRO A 142 1.41 6.90 6.50
C PRO A 142 0.74 6.24 7.70
N VAL A 143 0.71 4.91 7.79
CA VAL A 143 0.17 4.20 8.96
C VAL A 143 0.87 4.61 10.25
N GLY A 144 2.17 4.87 10.20
CA GLY A 144 2.95 5.36 11.34
C GLY A 144 2.60 6.80 11.73
N GLN A 145 2.28 7.64 10.75
CA GLN A 145 1.83 9.01 11.00
C GLN A 145 0.50 9.01 11.77
N TYR A 146 -0.48 8.27 11.27
CA TYR A 146 -1.78 8.13 11.94
C TYR A 146 -1.64 7.47 13.33
N ALA A 147 -0.78 6.46 13.46
CA ALA A 147 -0.49 5.85 14.77
C ALA A 147 0.10 6.87 15.75
N SER A 148 1.07 7.68 15.31
CA SER A 148 1.67 8.72 16.13
C SER A 148 0.66 9.80 16.56
N GLU A 149 -0.24 10.22 15.66
CA GLU A 149 -1.32 11.15 15.97
C GLU A 149 -2.23 10.56 17.05
N ALA A 150 -2.65 9.30 16.90
CA ALA A 150 -3.50 8.62 17.87
C ALA A 150 -2.82 8.47 19.23
N LEU A 151 -1.56 8.04 19.28
CA LEU A 151 -0.79 7.91 20.52
C LEU A 151 -0.63 9.25 21.24
N ALA A 152 -0.42 10.34 20.47
CA ALA A 152 -0.34 11.69 21.00
C ALA A 152 -1.70 12.19 21.54
N TYR A 153 -2.79 11.92 20.82
CA TYR A 153 -4.16 12.26 21.23
C TYR A 153 -4.50 11.68 22.61
N TYR A 154 -4.11 10.41 22.85
CA TYR A 154 -4.34 9.74 24.12
C TYR A 154 -3.23 10.00 25.15
N GLY A 155 -2.19 10.74 24.81
CA GLY A 155 -1.11 11.14 25.74
C GLY A 155 -0.22 9.99 26.20
N ILE A 156 -0.12 8.89 25.43
CA ILE A 156 0.66 7.71 25.83
C ILE A 156 2.00 7.56 25.09
N THR A 157 2.34 8.47 24.21
CA THR A 157 3.57 8.38 23.39
C THR A 157 4.81 8.11 24.23
N GLU A 158 5.05 8.93 25.28
CA GLU A 158 6.22 8.78 26.15
C GLU A 158 6.20 7.47 26.94
N SER A 159 5.02 7.04 27.41
CA SER A 159 4.89 5.85 28.27
C SER A 159 5.15 4.53 27.55
N ILE A 160 5.12 4.52 26.22
CA ILE A 160 5.39 3.34 25.38
C ILE A 160 6.63 3.48 24.50
N SER A 161 7.35 4.60 24.59
CA SER A 161 8.50 4.89 23.73
C SER A 161 9.55 3.78 23.71
N ASP A 162 9.89 3.23 24.87
CA ASP A 162 10.87 2.17 25.05
C ASP A 162 10.41 0.80 24.53
N LYS A 163 9.11 0.66 24.23
CA LYS A 163 8.49 -0.56 23.69
C LYS A 163 8.28 -0.50 22.17
N MET A 164 8.41 0.69 21.57
CA MET A 164 8.11 0.93 20.16
C MET A 164 9.20 0.39 19.24
N VAL A 165 8.78 -0.39 18.24
CA VAL A 165 9.63 -0.81 17.13
C VAL A 165 8.99 -0.34 15.83
N LEU A 166 9.72 0.49 15.08
CA LEU A 166 9.24 1.14 13.87
C LEU A 166 9.52 0.26 12.64
N ALA A 167 8.48 -0.04 11.89
CA ALA A 167 8.54 -0.81 10.65
C ALA A 167 8.52 0.12 9.42
N PRO A 168 9.11 -0.29 8.30
CA PRO A 168 9.09 0.52 7.08
C PRO A 168 7.67 0.67 6.48
N ASP A 169 6.75 -0.24 6.81
CA ASP A 169 5.38 -0.26 6.28
C ASP A 169 4.41 -1.09 7.14
N ALA A 170 3.12 -1.04 6.79
CA ALA A 170 2.06 -1.75 7.50
C ALA A 170 2.19 -3.28 7.40
N LYS A 171 2.66 -3.81 6.27
CA LYS A 171 2.82 -5.25 6.06
C LYS A 171 3.92 -5.83 6.93
N THR A 172 5.02 -5.10 7.11
CA THR A 172 6.11 -5.48 8.00
C THR A 172 5.64 -5.49 9.46
N THR A 173 4.88 -4.45 9.89
CA THR A 173 4.25 -4.43 11.22
C THR A 173 3.36 -5.66 11.44
N LEU A 174 2.49 -5.98 10.48
CA LEU A 174 1.63 -7.17 10.54
C LEU A 174 2.45 -8.45 10.69
N SER A 175 3.51 -8.62 9.88
CA SER A 175 4.38 -9.80 9.89
C SER A 175 5.06 -10.02 11.24
N TRP A 176 5.53 -8.96 11.88
CA TRP A 176 6.17 -9.07 13.22
C TRP A 176 5.17 -9.47 14.32
N VAL A 177 3.91 -9.04 14.20
CA VAL A 177 2.85 -9.51 15.10
C VAL A 177 2.46 -10.95 14.80
N GLU A 178 2.36 -11.34 13.54
CA GLU A 178 2.05 -12.72 13.12
C GLU A 178 3.09 -13.72 13.62
N SER A 179 4.38 -13.35 13.56
CA SER A 179 5.50 -14.19 14.01
C SER A 179 5.68 -14.20 15.53
N GLY A 180 5.05 -13.24 16.26
CA GLY A 180 5.22 -13.06 17.69
C GLY A 180 6.49 -12.29 18.06
N GLU A 181 7.15 -11.64 17.12
CA GLU A 181 8.26 -10.72 17.36
C GLU A 181 7.75 -9.42 18.01
N ALA A 182 6.49 -9.04 17.77
CA ALA A 182 5.81 -7.97 18.46
C ALA A 182 4.57 -8.52 19.22
N ASP A 183 4.37 -8.04 20.46
CA ASP A 183 3.21 -8.39 21.29
C ASP A 183 1.92 -7.74 20.81
N ALA A 184 2.04 -6.54 20.21
CA ALA A 184 0.96 -5.80 19.60
C ALA A 184 1.45 -4.98 18.41
N GLY A 185 0.54 -4.62 17.51
CA GLY A 185 0.84 -3.74 16.38
C GLY A 185 -0.30 -2.81 16.05
N ILE A 186 0.03 -1.64 15.48
CA ILE A 186 -0.94 -0.70 14.94
C ILE A 186 -0.87 -0.77 13.42
N VAL A 187 -1.97 -1.21 12.79
CA VAL A 187 -2.07 -1.41 11.34
C VAL A 187 -3.41 -0.91 10.82
N TYR A 188 -3.59 -0.96 9.52
CA TYR A 188 -4.92 -0.72 8.93
C TYR A 188 -5.84 -1.92 9.14
N MET A 189 -7.15 -1.64 9.23
CA MET A 189 -8.19 -2.66 9.29
C MET A 189 -8.07 -3.68 8.15
N THR A 190 -7.80 -3.20 6.93
CA THR A 190 -7.65 -4.06 5.74
C THR A 190 -6.49 -5.05 5.87
N ASP A 191 -5.38 -4.65 6.48
CA ASP A 191 -4.25 -5.56 6.75
C ASP A 191 -4.64 -6.61 7.78
N ALA A 192 -5.27 -6.18 8.87
CA ALA A 192 -5.68 -7.08 9.96
C ALA A 192 -6.65 -8.18 9.48
N VAL A 193 -7.68 -7.81 8.70
CA VAL A 193 -8.69 -8.79 8.21
C VAL A 193 -8.14 -9.73 7.14
N SER A 194 -7.05 -9.36 6.46
CA SER A 194 -6.37 -10.23 5.48
C SER A 194 -5.58 -11.38 6.13
N SER A 195 -5.30 -11.29 7.42
CA SER A 195 -4.49 -12.26 8.16
C SER A 195 -5.34 -13.23 8.98
N LYS A 196 -4.89 -14.49 9.03
CA LYS A 196 -5.46 -15.54 9.90
C LYS A 196 -4.64 -15.78 11.17
N ASN A 197 -3.51 -15.06 11.34
CA ASN A 197 -2.55 -15.28 12.41
C ASN A 197 -2.59 -14.19 13.49
N VAL A 198 -3.39 -13.15 13.27
CA VAL A 198 -3.61 -12.09 14.25
C VAL A 198 -5.10 -11.98 14.60
N LYS A 199 -5.39 -11.29 15.67
CA LYS A 199 -6.74 -10.84 16.00
C LYS A 199 -6.73 -9.35 16.30
N ILE A 200 -7.82 -8.68 15.92
CA ILE A 200 -8.05 -7.28 16.24
C ILE A 200 -8.40 -7.19 17.71
N ALA A 201 -7.62 -6.41 18.46
CA ALA A 201 -7.90 -6.13 19.86
C ALA A 201 -9.01 -5.07 19.97
N PHE A 202 -8.85 -3.95 19.26
CA PHE A 202 -9.87 -2.89 19.16
C PHE A 202 -9.59 -2.00 17.95
N VAL A 203 -10.59 -1.21 17.56
CA VAL A 203 -10.49 -0.14 16.55
C VAL A 203 -10.13 1.15 17.26
N ILE A 204 -9.15 1.88 16.75
CA ILE A 204 -8.77 3.20 17.26
C ILE A 204 -9.85 4.21 16.86
N ASP A 205 -10.23 5.12 17.77
CA ASP A 205 -11.22 6.15 17.51
C ASP A 205 -10.78 7.01 16.30
N PRO A 206 -11.61 7.13 15.25
CA PRO A 206 -11.29 7.98 14.10
C PRO A 206 -11.09 9.46 14.45
N GLN A 207 -11.51 9.92 15.61
CA GLN A 207 -11.22 11.28 16.09
C GLN A 207 -9.80 11.46 16.61
N ALA A 208 -9.09 10.36 16.88
CA ALA A 208 -7.74 10.38 17.41
C ALA A 208 -6.64 10.60 16.36
N HIS A 209 -6.97 10.61 15.09
CA HIS A 209 -6.03 10.80 13.98
C HIS A 209 -6.70 11.48 12.79
N SER A 210 -5.90 12.00 11.88
CA SER A 210 -6.36 12.56 10.60
C SER A 210 -7.10 11.50 9.78
N GLN A 211 -8.01 11.93 8.92
CA GLN A 211 -8.78 11.01 8.07
C GLN A 211 -7.85 10.14 7.22
N ILE A 212 -8.05 8.83 7.33
CA ILE A 212 -7.32 7.86 6.50
C ILE A 212 -8.01 7.77 5.16
N GLU A 213 -7.33 8.23 4.13
CA GLU A 213 -7.79 8.15 2.76
C GLU A 213 -6.69 7.59 1.86
N TYR A 214 -7.11 6.96 0.77
CA TYR A 214 -6.23 6.46 -0.26
C TYR A 214 -6.43 7.29 -1.52
N PRO A 215 -5.73 8.41 -1.65
CA PRO A 215 -5.77 9.19 -2.86
C PRO A 215 -4.98 8.51 -3.97
N MET A 216 -5.51 8.59 -5.18
CA MET A 216 -4.78 8.28 -6.40
C MET A 216 -4.65 9.53 -7.27
N ALA A 217 -3.63 9.58 -8.09
CA ALA A 217 -3.46 10.61 -9.11
C ALA A 217 -2.60 10.12 -10.26
N VAL A 218 -2.76 10.76 -11.42
CA VAL A 218 -1.86 10.61 -12.57
C VAL A 218 -0.63 11.49 -12.34
N ILE A 219 0.55 10.95 -12.59
CA ILE A 219 1.82 11.66 -12.49
C ILE A 219 2.09 12.41 -13.80
N ASN A 220 2.62 13.63 -13.70
CA ASN A 220 3.09 14.38 -14.87
C ASN A 220 4.38 13.76 -15.42
N GLU A 221 4.54 13.75 -16.76
CA GLU A 221 5.77 13.39 -17.44
C GLU A 221 6.91 14.37 -17.14
#